data_6b6722dc03871aae079713144607ab3a
#
_entry.id   6b6722dc03871aae079713144607ab3a
#
_cell.length_a   1.000
_cell.length_b   1.000
_cell.length_c   1.000
_cell.angle_alpha   90.00
_cell.angle_beta   90.00
_cell.angle_gamma   90.00
#
_symmetry.space_group_name_H-M   'P 1'
#
loop_
_entity.id
_entity.type
_entity.pdbx_description
1 polymer ?
#
loop_
_entity_poly.entity_id
_entity_poly.type
_entity_poly.pdbx_seq_one_letter_code
_entity_poly.pdbx_strand_id
1 'polypeptide(L)'
;MKNKKKYSKLIMFTLITFGIIILLNVMLYYQVNKNYNNKIVNIISTIKEKYPEMKDDEILDIIKNNVKTNTFNRYSFDLDGIVLIKENKTIFVSYFIILLFIYLIICLVYLTIIINNNKKKDKEINEVIKIIEEINNKDYSFKMKDINEEDLSLLKNEIYKTTIMLNEISEISKKDKKELEESLEDISHQLKTPLTSILIMIDTLLDDEDMDQNTREDFLRNIKREVMNINFLVKSILKLSRLDTNTVKFISKKESVKEIINEAILNVSLLSDLKNVKIETNLSESFINCDYKWQIEAVTNILKNSIEHSYENNKVLIKSSENNAYVKITIKDFGSGIAKEDINHIFERFYKGKDSDYDSIGIGLALSKSIIEKQNGKISVESSENGTTFTIKYFK
;
A
#
# COMPACT_ATOMS: atom_id res chain seq x y z
N MET A 1 -31.57 12.01 2.71
CA MET A 1 -32.66 11.45 1.86
C MET A 1 -32.82 9.93 1.94
N LYS A 2 -31.77 9.09 2.06
CA LYS A 2 -31.87 7.61 2.14
C LYS A 2 -32.67 7.11 3.35
N ASN A 3 -32.56 7.71 4.52
CA ASN A 3 -33.28 7.32 5.73
C ASN A 3 -34.80 7.51 5.61
N LYS A 4 -35.27 8.61 4.99
CA LYS A 4 -36.71 8.84 4.77
C LYS A 4 -37.36 7.73 3.94
N LYS A 5 -36.70 7.23 2.89
CA LYS A 5 -37.19 6.12 2.04
C LYS A 5 -37.24 4.77 2.79
N LYS A 6 -36.32 4.54 3.72
CA LYS A 6 -36.28 3.29 4.51
C LYS A 6 -37.40 3.27 5.55
N TYR A 7 -37.64 4.39 6.25
CA TYR A 7 -38.77 4.53 7.18
C TYR A 7 -40.12 4.47 6.45
N SER A 8 -40.24 5.03 5.26
CA SER A 8 -41.44 4.95 4.45
C SER A 8 -41.81 3.51 4.08
N LYS A 9 -40.82 2.66 3.71
CA LYS A 9 -41.04 1.23 3.44
C LYS A 9 -41.47 0.47 4.70
N LEU A 10 -40.90 0.81 5.84
CA LEU A 10 -41.24 0.18 7.12
C LEU A 10 -42.67 0.51 7.53
N ILE A 11 -43.06 1.80 7.44
CA ILE A 11 -44.43 2.26 7.72
C ILE A 11 -45.43 1.59 6.78
N MET A 12 -45.08 1.48 5.48
CA MET A 12 -45.94 0.78 4.53
C MET A 12 -46.11 -0.70 4.87
N PHE A 13 -45.03 -1.40 5.27
CA PHE A 13 -45.11 -2.81 5.69
C PHE A 13 -45.97 -2.99 6.94
N THR A 14 -45.83 -2.15 7.97
CA THR A 14 -46.67 -2.22 9.17
C THR A 14 -48.15 -1.90 8.87
N LEU A 15 -48.45 -0.96 7.97
CA LEU A 15 -49.81 -0.68 7.53
C LEU A 15 -50.46 -1.86 6.76
N ILE A 16 -49.69 -2.51 5.89
CA ILE A 16 -50.15 -3.69 5.15
C ILE A 16 -50.44 -4.86 6.10
N THR A 17 -49.54 -5.17 7.03
CA THR A 17 -49.72 -6.25 8.02
C THR A 17 -50.90 -5.98 8.94
N PHE A 18 -51.09 -4.71 9.34
CA PHE A 18 -52.26 -4.31 10.13
C PHE A 18 -53.57 -4.49 9.33
N GLY A 19 -53.59 -4.10 8.07
CA GLY A 19 -54.75 -4.33 7.17
C GLY A 19 -55.09 -5.80 7.01
N ILE A 20 -54.10 -6.67 6.87
CA ILE A 20 -54.31 -8.13 6.77
C ILE A 20 -54.92 -8.70 8.06
N ILE A 21 -54.48 -8.25 9.24
CA ILE A 21 -55.00 -8.67 10.54
C ILE A 21 -56.49 -8.28 10.66
N ILE A 22 -56.82 -7.05 10.31
CA ILE A 22 -58.22 -6.58 10.28
C ILE A 22 -59.07 -7.46 9.40
N LEU A 23 -58.62 -7.73 8.18
CA LEU A 23 -59.35 -8.52 7.18
C LEU A 23 -59.57 -9.96 7.62
N LEU A 24 -58.57 -10.59 8.23
CA LEU A 24 -58.68 -11.92 8.83
C LEU A 24 -59.68 -11.98 10.01
N ASN A 25 -59.69 -10.95 10.86
CA ASN A 25 -60.65 -10.87 11.93
C ASN A 25 -62.07 -10.70 11.44
N VAL A 26 -62.30 -9.87 10.42
CA VAL A 26 -63.64 -9.72 9.81
C VAL A 26 -64.09 -11.02 9.18
N MET A 27 -63.20 -11.73 8.50
CA MET A 27 -63.49 -13.01 7.85
C MET A 27 -63.84 -14.10 8.90
N LEU A 28 -63.12 -14.18 9.99
CA LEU A 28 -63.38 -15.07 11.12
C LEU A 28 -64.75 -14.77 11.74
N TYR A 29 -65.04 -13.49 11.98
CA TYR A 29 -66.35 -13.07 12.51
C TYR A 29 -67.50 -13.50 11.59
N TYR A 30 -67.32 -13.29 10.30
CA TYR A 30 -68.33 -13.73 9.31
C TYR A 30 -68.53 -15.26 9.33
N GLN A 31 -67.44 -16.04 9.40
CA GLN A 31 -67.46 -17.50 9.37
C GLN A 31 -68.10 -18.06 10.64
N VAL A 32 -67.79 -17.50 11.81
CA VAL A 32 -68.40 -17.86 13.09
C VAL A 32 -69.91 -17.58 13.03
N ASN A 33 -70.31 -16.37 12.61
CA ASN A 33 -71.75 -16.02 12.48
C ASN A 33 -72.51 -16.96 11.53
N LYS A 34 -71.89 -17.30 10.38
CA LYS A 34 -72.49 -18.23 9.41
C LYS A 34 -72.70 -19.62 10.01
N ASN A 35 -71.71 -20.14 10.75
CA ASN A 35 -71.83 -21.43 11.41
C ASN A 35 -72.91 -21.44 12.51
N TYR A 36 -73.05 -20.34 13.26
CA TYR A 36 -74.14 -20.17 14.22
C TYR A 36 -75.52 -20.14 13.55
N ASN A 37 -75.69 -19.34 12.52
CA ASN A 37 -76.94 -19.28 11.80
C ASN A 37 -77.33 -20.63 11.21
N ASN A 38 -76.38 -21.40 10.65
CA ASN A 38 -76.65 -22.76 10.13
C ASN A 38 -77.05 -23.71 11.27
N LYS A 39 -76.45 -23.64 12.44
CA LYS A 39 -76.86 -24.44 13.60
C LYS A 39 -78.29 -24.10 14.06
N ILE A 40 -78.65 -22.83 14.14
CA ILE A 40 -79.99 -22.37 14.51
C ILE A 40 -81.01 -22.83 13.45
N VAL A 41 -80.71 -22.71 12.15
CA VAL A 41 -81.59 -23.19 11.09
C VAL A 41 -81.82 -24.70 11.18
N ASN A 42 -80.75 -25.49 11.44
CA ASN A 42 -80.89 -26.94 11.66
C ASN A 42 -81.77 -27.30 12.86
N ILE A 43 -81.64 -26.57 13.96
CA ILE A 43 -82.49 -26.76 15.14
C ILE A 43 -83.94 -26.45 14.82
N ILE A 44 -84.23 -25.33 14.16
CA ILE A 44 -85.57 -24.93 13.72
C ILE A 44 -86.15 -25.96 12.78
N SER A 45 -85.37 -26.46 11.81
CA SER A 45 -85.85 -27.49 10.85
C SER A 45 -86.19 -28.81 11.56
N THR A 46 -85.36 -29.24 12.56
CA THR A 46 -85.62 -30.45 13.34
C THR A 46 -86.88 -30.32 14.22
N ILE A 47 -87.12 -29.15 14.83
CA ILE A 47 -88.33 -28.86 15.58
C ILE A 47 -89.56 -28.89 14.70
N LYS A 48 -89.45 -28.29 13.49
CA LYS A 48 -90.51 -28.19 12.54
C LYS A 48 -90.88 -29.56 11.95
N GLU A 49 -89.90 -30.44 11.72
CA GLU A 49 -90.13 -31.83 11.28
C GLU A 49 -90.89 -32.64 12.36
N LYS A 50 -90.66 -32.38 13.64
CA LYS A 50 -91.31 -33.07 14.73
C LYS A 50 -92.65 -32.47 15.13
N TYR A 51 -92.90 -31.18 14.85
CA TYR A 51 -94.08 -30.40 15.19
C TYR A 51 -94.51 -29.53 13.98
N PRO A 52 -95.09 -30.08 12.88
CA PRO A 52 -95.41 -29.40 11.64
C PRO A 52 -96.36 -28.21 11.77
N GLU A 53 -97.27 -28.24 12.81
CA GLU A 53 -98.28 -27.19 12.99
C GLU A 53 -97.74 -25.90 13.63
N MET A 54 -96.54 -25.93 14.15
CA MET A 54 -95.91 -24.77 14.86
C MET A 54 -95.46 -23.70 13.81
N LYS A 55 -95.81 -22.44 14.08
CA LYS A 55 -95.35 -21.33 13.22
C LYS A 55 -93.90 -21.00 13.55
N ASP A 56 -93.12 -20.55 12.52
CA ASP A 56 -91.70 -20.19 12.66
C ASP A 56 -91.46 -19.15 13.71
N ASP A 57 -92.36 -18.16 13.86
CA ASP A 57 -92.29 -17.10 14.90
C ASP A 57 -92.45 -17.66 16.33
N GLU A 58 -93.29 -18.69 16.51
CA GLU A 58 -93.49 -19.38 17.78
C GLU A 58 -92.24 -20.17 18.17
N ILE A 59 -91.60 -20.86 17.21
CA ILE A 59 -90.34 -21.58 17.43
C ILE A 59 -89.24 -20.59 17.80
N LEU A 60 -89.10 -19.46 17.11
CA LEU A 60 -88.14 -18.43 17.40
C LEU A 60 -88.39 -17.78 18.75
N ASP A 61 -89.60 -17.60 19.17
CA ASP A 61 -89.96 -17.05 20.50
C ASP A 61 -89.64 -18.05 21.60
N ILE A 62 -89.87 -19.34 21.37
CA ILE A 62 -89.48 -20.41 22.31
C ILE A 62 -87.96 -20.42 22.47
N ILE A 63 -87.21 -20.35 21.38
CA ILE A 63 -85.74 -20.28 21.39
C ILE A 63 -85.29 -19.02 22.11
N LYS A 64 -85.87 -17.87 21.89
CA LYS A 64 -85.49 -16.59 22.52
C LYS A 64 -85.88 -16.50 23.98
N ASN A 65 -87.09 -17.00 24.39
CA ASN A 65 -87.59 -16.84 25.74
C ASN A 65 -87.13 -17.94 26.71
N ASN A 66 -86.86 -19.16 26.25
CA ASN A 66 -86.37 -20.26 27.08
C ASN A 66 -84.89 -20.16 27.43
N VAL A 67 -84.15 -19.34 26.69
CA VAL A 67 -82.77 -18.97 27.04
C VAL A 67 -82.67 -18.20 28.35
N LYS A 68 -83.77 -17.61 28.88
CA LYS A 68 -83.80 -16.89 30.18
C LYS A 68 -84.23 -17.79 31.36
N THR A 69 -84.61 -19.05 31.21
CA THR A 69 -85.07 -19.91 32.26
C THR A 69 -84.05 -21.01 32.59
N ASN A 70 -83.72 -21.16 33.88
CA ASN A 70 -82.72 -22.09 34.46
C ASN A 70 -83.09 -23.61 34.27
N THR A 71 -84.09 -23.95 33.45
CA THR A 71 -84.53 -25.34 33.21
C THR A 71 -83.61 -26.08 32.18
N PHE A 72 -82.86 -25.39 31.39
CA PHE A 72 -81.92 -25.99 30.37
C PHE A 72 -80.60 -26.47 31.04
N ASN A 73 -80.19 -25.88 32.12
CA ASN A 73 -78.96 -26.29 32.85
C ASN A 73 -79.08 -27.68 33.50
N ARG A 74 -80.25 -28.31 33.53
CA ARG A 74 -80.49 -29.61 34.16
C ARG A 74 -80.10 -30.79 33.24
N TYR A 75 -79.91 -30.60 31.95
CA TYR A 75 -79.69 -31.68 30.98
C TYR A 75 -78.34 -31.60 30.30
N SER A 76 -77.39 -30.80 30.77
CA SER A 76 -76.04 -30.70 30.19
C SER A 76 -76.03 -30.54 28.71
N PHE A 77 -77.00 -29.90 28.08
CA PHE A 77 -76.94 -29.47 26.67
C PHE A 77 -76.14 -28.21 26.67
N ASP A 78 -75.03 -28.28 25.93
CA ASP A 78 -74.17 -27.13 25.67
C ASP A 78 -74.96 -26.16 24.76
N LEU A 79 -75.72 -25.27 25.39
CA LEU A 79 -76.55 -24.23 24.74
C LEU A 79 -75.74 -22.98 24.41
N ASP A 80 -74.43 -22.99 24.69
CA ASP A 80 -73.53 -21.90 24.39
C ASP A 80 -73.59 -21.42 22.93
N GLY A 81 -74.15 -22.29 22.02
CA GLY A 81 -74.40 -21.94 20.67
C GLY A 81 -75.62 -21.04 20.39
N ILE A 82 -76.67 -21.00 21.23
CA ILE A 82 -77.96 -20.33 20.90
C ILE A 82 -78.12 -18.96 21.57
N VAL A 83 -77.53 -18.79 22.75
CA VAL A 83 -77.72 -17.60 23.63
C VAL A 83 -77.07 -16.33 23.11
N LEU A 84 -76.31 -16.38 22.07
CA LEU A 84 -75.15 -15.51 22.14
C LEU A 84 -74.77 -14.75 20.89
N ILE A 85 -75.72 -14.24 20.11
CA ILE A 85 -75.38 -13.20 19.12
C ILE A 85 -74.90 -11.92 19.82
N LYS A 86 -75.36 -11.59 21.02
CA LYS A 86 -74.98 -10.39 21.75
C LYS A 86 -73.69 -10.61 22.58
N GLU A 87 -73.53 -11.77 23.23
CA GLU A 87 -72.34 -12.14 24.00
C GLU A 87 -71.17 -12.50 23.08
N ASN A 88 -71.37 -13.18 21.95
CA ASN A 88 -70.35 -13.41 20.96
C ASN A 88 -69.73 -12.15 20.43
N LYS A 89 -70.49 -11.05 20.31
CA LYS A 89 -69.93 -9.76 19.86
C LYS A 89 -68.98 -9.18 20.89
N THR A 90 -69.25 -9.31 22.21
CA THR A 90 -68.36 -8.83 23.27
C THR A 90 -67.11 -9.69 23.39
N ILE A 91 -67.25 -11.01 23.32
CA ILE A 91 -66.11 -11.95 23.31
C ILE A 91 -65.22 -11.71 22.09
N PHE A 92 -65.80 -11.52 20.91
CA PHE A 92 -65.07 -11.26 19.69
C PHE A 92 -64.31 -9.94 19.77
N VAL A 93 -64.89 -8.87 20.29
CA VAL A 93 -64.23 -7.60 20.51
C VAL A 93 -63.07 -7.73 21.52
N SER A 94 -63.21 -8.54 22.56
CA SER A 94 -62.11 -8.75 23.51
C SER A 94 -60.94 -9.50 22.87
N TYR A 95 -61.18 -10.55 22.09
CA TYR A 95 -60.12 -11.22 21.29
C TYR A 95 -59.42 -10.29 20.31
N PHE A 96 -60.18 -9.44 19.64
CA PHE A 96 -59.63 -8.44 18.73
C PHE A 96 -58.69 -7.46 19.44
N ILE A 97 -59.08 -6.98 20.63
CA ILE A 97 -58.25 -6.09 21.44
C ILE A 97 -56.96 -6.80 21.90
N ILE A 98 -57.04 -8.05 22.30
CA ILE A 98 -55.87 -8.87 22.71
C ILE A 98 -54.90 -9.03 21.53
N LEU A 99 -55.41 -9.41 20.35
CA LEU A 99 -54.60 -9.55 19.13
C LEU A 99 -53.94 -8.23 18.72
N LEU A 100 -54.66 -7.11 18.83
CA LEU A 100 -54.13 -5.79 18.53
C LEU A 100 -53.00 -5.42 19.52
N PHE A 101 -53.15 -5.76 20.80
CA PHE A 101 -52.14 -5.52 21.82
C PHE A 101 -50.88 -6.36 21.57
N ILE A 102 -51.01 -7.63 21.21
CA ILE A 102 -49.92 -8.52 20.84
C ILE A 102 -49.18 -7.95 19.58
N TYR A 103 -49.93 -7.51 18.58
CA TYR A 103 -49.34 -6.88 17.39
C TYR A 103 -48.54 -5.62 17.70
N LEU A 104 -49.03 -4.77 18.60
CA LEU A 104 -48.30 -3.58 19.06
C LEU A 104 -46.99 -3.95 19.75
N ILE A 105 -46.98 -4.98 20.57
CA ILE A 105 -45.76 -5.47 21.22
C ILE A 105 -44.75 -5.95 20.18
N ILE A 106 -45.20 -6.76 19.20
CA ILE A 106 -44.32 -7.25 18.12
C ILE A 106 -43.72 -6.08 17.32
N CYS A 107 -44.52 -5.08 16.98
CA CYS A 107 -44.06 -3.87 16.31
C CYS A 107 -43.02 -3.09 17.11
N LEU A 108 -43.20 -3.00 18.43
CA LEU A 108 -42.29 -2.28 19.31
C LEU A 108 -40.95 -3.03 19.43
N VAL A 109 -40.97 -4.36 19.57
CA VAL A 109 -39.76 -5.21 19.56
C VAL A 109 -39.02 -5.07 18.24
N TYR A 110 -39.73 -5.12 17.11
CA TYR A 110 -39.15 -4.97 15.79
C TYR A 110 -38.49 -3.59 15.58
N LEU A 111 -39.14 -2.53 16.03
CA LEU A 111 -38.59 -1.17 16.01
C LEU A 111 -37.29 -1.06 16.85
N THR A 112 -37.26 -1.65 18.05
CA THR A 112 -36.05 -1.62 18.89
C THR A 112 -34.89 -2.36 18.23
N ILE A 113 -35.14 -3.50 17.58
CA ILE A 113 -34.11 -4.23 16.83
C ILE A 113 -33.54 -3.37 15.68
N ILE A 114 -34.42 -2.71 14.90
CA ILE A 114 -33.97 -1.83 13.79
C ILE A 114 -33.14 -0.66 14.30
N ILE A 115 -33.58 -0.01 15.39
CA ILE A 115 -32.86 1.14 15.96
C ILE A 115 -31.46 0.69 16.43
N ASN A 116 -31.36 -0.44 17.11
CA ASN A 116 -30.08 -0.99 17.59
C ASN A 116 -29.16 -1.34 16.43
N ASN A 117 -29.66 -2.01 15.39
CA ASN A 117 -28.85 -2.36 14.21
C ASN A 117 -28.37 -1.10 13.45
N ASN A 118 -29.21 -0.07 13.35
CA ASN A 118 -28.80 1.18 12.71
C ASN A 118 -27.75 1.92 13.55
N LYS A 119 -27.88 1.99 14.88
CA LYS A 119 -26.86 2.58 15.76
C LYS A 119 -25.51 1.84 15.63
N LYS A 120 -25.53 0.49 15.54
CA LYS A 120 -24.31 -0.29 15.33
C LYS A 120 -23.63 0.08 14.00
N LYS A 121 -24.40 0.12 12.89
CA LYS A 121 -23.89 0.51 11.58
C LYS A 121 -23.35 1.94 11.53
N ASP A 122 -24.02 2.88 12.16
CA ASP A 122 -23.56 4.28 12.22
C ASP A 122 -22.25 4.38 13.01
N LYS A 123 -22.06 3.59 14.08
CA LYS A 123 -20.80 3.52 14.82
C LYS A 123 -19.67 3.00 13.94
N GLU A 124 -19.88 1.90 13.22
CA GLU A 124 -18.88 1.30 12.31
C GLU A 124 -18.47 2.28 11.19
N ILE A 125 -19.43 2.99 10.60
CA ILE A 125 -19.17 4.01 9.58
C ILE A 125 -18.32 5.16 10.16
N ASN A 126 -18.65 5.63 11.36
CA ASN A 126 -17.90 6.71 12.01
C ASN A 126 -16.46 6.28 12.35
N GLU A 127 -16.23 5.01 12.72
CA GLU A 127 -14.88 4.47 12.89
C GLU A 127 -14.08 4.51 11.58
N VAL A 128 -14.70 4.09 10.46
CA VAL A 128 -14.05 4.16 9.14
C VAL A 128 -13.73 5.61 8.74
N ILE A 129 -14.66 6.54 8.98
CA ILE A 129 -14.44 7.96 8.70
C ILE A 129 -13.24 8.48 9.51
N LYS A 130 -13.15 8.13 10.79
CA LYS A 130 -12.05 8.54 11.66
C LYS A 130 -10.70 8.03 11.15
N ILE A 131 -10.62 6.76 10.71
CA ILE A 131 -9.41 6.18 10.11
C ILE A 131 -9.01 6.98 8.86
N ILE A 132 -9.97 7.31 7.98
CA ILE A 132 -9.69 8.10 6.78
C ILE A 132 -9.20 9.52 7.13
N GLU A 133 -9.73 10.14 8.18
CA GLU A 133 -9.25 11.43 8.67
C GLU A 133 -7.82 11.35 9.20
N GLU A 134 -7.45 10.31 9.95
CA GLU A 134 -6.08 10.07 10.41
C GLU A 134 -5.12 9.90 9.22
N ILE A 135 -5.50 9.10 8.21
CA ILE A 135 -4.73 8.94 6.97
C ILE A 135 -4.53 10.28 6.24
N ASN A 136 -5.57 11.11 6.11
CA ASN A 136 -5.49 12.43 5.48
C ASN A 136 -4.53 13.38 6.22
N ASN A 137 -4.42 13.22 7.54
CA ASN A 137 -3.47 13.96 8.37
C ASN A 137 -2.05 13.37 8.34
N LYS A 138 -1.79 12.38 7.47
CA LYS A 138 -0.52 11.65 7.34
C LYS A 138 -0.12 10.87 8.60
N ASP A 139 -1.08 10.54 9.45
CA ASP A 139 -0.89 9.62 10.56
C ASP A 139 -1.25 8.21 10.12
N TYR A 140 -0.23 7.40 9.86
CA TYR A 140 -0.36 6.01 9.43
C TYR A 140 -0.14 5.02 10.58
N SER A 141 -0.11 5.48 11.83
CA SER A 141 0.18 4.66 13.02
C SER A 141 -0.97 3.75 13.45
N PHE A 142 -2.09 3.77 12.72
CA PHE A 142 -3.29 3.00 13.02
C PHE A 142 -3.00 1.50 13.15
N LYS A 143 -3.31 0.94 14.34
CA LYS A 143 -3.29 -0.50 14.60
C LYS A 143 -4.73 -1.02 14.55
N MET A 144 -4.98 -1.96 13.66
CA MET A 144 -6.27 -2.63 13.58
C MET A 144 -6.52 -3.43 14.86
N LYS A 145 -7.51 -3.00 15.66
CA LYS A 145 -8.06 -3.82 16.74
C LYS A 145 -9.02 -4.82 16.12
N ASP A 146 -8.89 -6.07 16.50
CA ASP A 146 -9.68 -7.26 16.15
C ASP A 146 -10.77 -7.06 15.07
N ILE A 147 -10.56 -7.74 13.94
CA ILE A 147 -11.55 -7.81 12.85
C ILE A 147 -12.64 -8.75 13.28
N ASN A 148 -13.69 -8.22 13.89
CA ASN A 148 -14.93 -8.97 14.01
C ASN A 148 -15.53 -9.12 12.60
N GLU A 149 -16.17 -10.27 12.30
CA GLU A 149 -16.93 -10.51 11.08
C GLU A 149 -18.17 -9.57 11.02
N GLU A 150 -17.93 -8.33 10.59
CA GLU A 150 -18.95 -7.29 10.46
C GLU A 150 -19.13 -6.92 8.97
N ASP A 151 -20.29 -6.34 8.64
CA ASP A 151 -20.66 -5.95 7.26
C ASP A 151 -19.59 -5.10 6.54
N LEU A 152 -18.75 -4.34 7.28
CA LEU A 152 -17.69 -3.46 6.75
C LEU A 152 -16.27 -4.03 6.87
N SER A 153 -16.11 -5.30 7.25
CA SER A 153 -14.80 -5.92 7.48
C SER A 153 -13.90 -5.91 6.24
N LEU A 154 -14.46 -6.18 5.06
CA LEU A 154 -13.74 -6.10 3.79
C LEU A 154 -13.23 -4.68 3.50
N LEU A 155 -14.07 -3.67 3.72
CA LEU A 155 -13.67 -2.27 3.53
C LEU A 155 -12.58 -1.85 4.50
N LYS A 156 -12.70 -2.22 5.78
CA LYS A 156 -11.66 -1.97 6.79
C LYS A 156 -10.33 -2.62 6.41
N ASN A 157 -10.35 -3.87 5.91
CA ASN A 157 -9.16 -4.57 5.42
C ASN A 157 -8.48 -3.87 4.24
N GLU A 158 -9.25 -3.41 3.26
CA GLU A 158 -8.68 -2.70 2.11
C GLU A 158 -8.11 -1.32 2.51
N ILE A 159 -8.76 -0.61 3.43
CA ILE A 159 -8.23 0.64 4.00
C ILE A 159 -6.92 0.36 4.74
N TYR A 160 -6.86 -0.71 5.53
CA TYR A 160 -5.64 -1.08 6.27
C TYR A 160 -4.47 -1.40 5.34
N LYS A 161 -4.68 -2.22 4.30
CA LYS A 161 -3.64 -2.50 3.29
C LYS A 161 -3.15 -1.21 2.61
N THR A 162 -4.09 -0.33 2.24
CA THR A 162 -3.76 0.97 1.63
C THR A 162 -2.95 1.84 2.59
N THR A 163 -3.29 1.82 3.89
CA THR A 163 -2.55 2.58 4.92
C THR A 163 -1.12 2.08 5.06
N ILE A 164 -0.90 0.75 5.10
CA ILE A 164 0.45 0.18 5.13
C ILE A 164 1.25 0.62 3.91
N MET A 165 0.68 0.50 2.72
CA MET A 165 1.34 0.91 1.47
C MET A 165 1.68 2.41 1.46
N LEU A 166 0.77 3.27 1.95
CA LEU A 166 1.02 4.71 2.06
C LEU A 166 2.12 5.02 3.08
N ASN A 167 2.16 4.29 4.20
CA ASN A 167 3.23 4.43 5.18
C ASN A 167 4.59 4.05 4.60
N GLU A 168 4.70 2.92 3.90
CA GLU A 168 5.93 2.51 3.22
C GLU A 168 6.39 3.55 2.18
N ILE A 169 5.48 4.05 1.35
CA ILE A 169 5.79 5.11 0.37
C ILE A 169 6.27 6.39 1.08
N SER A 170 5.62 6.77 2.18
CA SER A 170 6.00 7.94 2.97
C SER A 170 7.41 7.80 3.56
N GLU A 171 7.73 6.64 4.13
CA GLU A 171 9.05 6.37 4.69
C GLU A 171 10.15 6.34 3.62
N ILE A 172 9.88 5.70 2.47
CA ILE A 172 10.79 5.72 1.31
C ILE A 172 11.02 7.17 0.85
N SER A 173 9.94 7.96 0.68
CA SER A 173 10.03 9.36 0.24
C SER A 173 10.81 10.24 1.23
N LYS A 174 10.66 10.01 2.54
CA LYS A 174 11.46 10.73 3.56
C LYS A 174 12.93 10.36 3.45
N LYS A 175 13.22 9.08 3.25
CA LYS A 175 14.61 8.59 3.08
C LYS A 175 15.24 9.19 1.84
N ASP A 176 14.53 9.12 0.69
CA ASP A 176 15.02 9.68 -0.59
C ASP A 176 15.27 11.19 -0.47
N LYS A 177 14.37 11.92 0.22
CA LYS A 177 14.56 13.35 0.47
C LYS A 177 15.81 13.62 1.30
N LYS A 178 16.03 12.85 2.36
CA LYS A 178 17.22 13.01 3.22
C LYS A 178 18.49 12.71 2.44
N GLU A 179 18.53 11.62 1.65
CA GLU A 179 19.67 11.28 0.80
C GLU A 179 19.96 12.38 -0.24
N LEU A 180 18.91 13.02 -0.78
CA LEU A 180 19.05 14.14 -1.69
C LEU A 180 19.64 15.38 -0.97
N GLU A 181 19.14 15.72 0.24
CA GLU A 181 19.65 16.84 1.04
C GLU A 181 21.14 16.64 1.38
N GLU A 182 21.53 15.45 1.86
CA GLU A 182 22.93 15.08 2.14
C GLU A 182 23.79 15.18 0.86
N SER A 183 23.30 14.68 -0.28
CA SER A 183 24.02 14.77 -1.56
C SER A 183 24.22 16.20 -2.04
N LEU A 184 23.23 17.09 -1.84
CA LEU A 184 23.35 18.51 -2.19
C LEU A 184 24.34 19.24 -1.29
N GLU A 185 24.39 18.91 0.00
CA GLU A 185 25.36 19.45 0.94
C GLU A 185 26.79 19.05 0.54
N ASP A 186 27.02 17.77 0.24
CA ASP A 186 28.30 17.25 -0.20
C ASP A 186 28.76 17.93 -1.51
N ILE A 187 27.87 18.05 -2.51
CA ILE A 187 28.17 18.77 -3.76
C ILE A 187 28.61 20.20 -3.48
N SER A 188 27.88 20.90 -2.61
CA SER A 188 28.17 22.28 -2.25
C SER A 188 29.55 22.41 -1.61
N HIS A 189 29.91 21.51 -0.72
CA HIS A 189 31.24 21.47 -0.09
C HIS A 189 32.34 21.16 -1.09
N GLN A 190 32.14 20.17 -1.98
CA GLN A 190 33.13 19.78 -3.00
C GLN A 190 33.33 20.84 -4.09
N LEU A 191 32.36 21.72 -4.34
CA LEU A 191 32.49 22.85 -5.25
C LEU A 191 33.13 24.07 -4.56
N LYS A 192 32.81 24.32 -3.28
CA LYS A 192 33.30 25.49 -2.55
C LYS A 192 34.81 25.47 -2.38
N THR A 193 35.40 24.32 -2.07
CA THR A 193 36.85 24.20 -1.81
C THR A 193 37.71 24.60 -3.01
N PRO A 194 37.55 24.01 -4.24
CA PRO A 194 38.34 24.41 -5.40
C PRO A 194 38.05 25.85 -5.83
N LEU A 195 36.78 26.31 -5.70
CA LEU A 195 36.42 27.68 -6.04
C LEU A 195 37.13 28.69 -5.13
N THR A 196 37.17 28.41 -3.81
CA THR A 196 37.89 29.26 -2.86
C THR A 196 39.39 29.26 -3.16
N SER A 197 39.97 28.10 -3.48
CA SER A 197 41.40 28.01 -3.89
C SER A 197 41.71 28.83 -5.10
N ILE A 198 40.84 28.76 -6.15
CA ILE A 198 40.94 29.58 -7.37
C ILE A 198 40.92 31.08 -7.03
N LEU A 199 39.95 31.52 -6.22
CA LEU A 199 39.82 32.91 -5.79
C LEU A 199 41.07 33.41 -5.10
N ILE A 200 41.58 32.67 -4.11
CA ILE A 200 42.79 33.03 -3.40
C ILE A 200 43.98 33.12 -4.36
N MET A 201 44.15 32.19 -5.28
CA MET A 201 45.25 32.23 -6.28
C MET A 201 45.10 33.42 -7.22
N ILE A 202 43.88 33.78 -7.62
CA ILE A 202 43.64 34.97 -8.45
C ILE A 202 43.95 36.25 -7.68
N ASP A 203 43.46 36.37 -6.44
CA ASP A 203 43.75 37.54 -5.57
C ASP A 203 45.24 37.71 -5.38
N THR A 204 45.97 36.62 -5.08
CA THR A 204 47.42 36.63 -4.94
C THR A 204 48.16 37.11 -6.24
N LEU A 205 47.65 36.66 -7.43
CA LEU A 205 48.19 37.08 -8.72
C LEU A 205 47.90 38.55 -9.05
N LEU A 206 46.84 39.13 -8.50
CA LEU A 206 46.46 40.53 -8.68
C LEU A 206 47.20 41.48 -7.74
N ASP A 207 47.47 41.00 -6.49
CA ASP A 207 48.05 41.82 -5.43
C ASP A 207 49.60 41.90 -5.52
N ASP A 208 50.23 40.89 -6.14
CA ASP A 208 51.72 40.81 -6.27
C ASP A 208 52.15 41.10 -7.68
N GLU A 209 52.38 42.42 -7.99
CA GLU A 209 52.87 42.88 -9.29
C GLU A 209 54.32 42.43 -9.59
N ASP A 210 55.13 42.20 -8.52
CA ASP A 210 56.55 41.85 -8.64
C ASP A 210 56.77 40.31 -8.62
N MET A 211 55.73 39.51 -8.67
CA MET A 211 55.78 38.03 -8.67
C MET A 211 56.66 37.54 -9.84
N ASP A 212 57.60 36.64 -9.51
CA ASP A 212 58.43 36.04 -10.56
C ASP A 212 57.57 35.19 -11.56
N GLN A 213 58.04 35.09 -12.80
CA GLN A 213 57.32 34.47 -13.88
C GLN A 213 57.03 32.98 -13.61
N ASN A 214 57.93 32.23 -12.95
CA ASN A 214 57.76 30.81 -12.71
C ASN A 214 56.61 30.59 -11.67
N THR A 215 56.62 31.35 -10.61
CA THR A 215 55.58 31.34 -9.61
C THR A 215 54.21 31.71 -10.20
N ARG A 216 54.17 32.75 -11.04
CA ARG A 216 52.95 33.14 -11.78
C ARG A 216 52.42 32.02 -12.68
N GLU A 217 53.29 31.36 -13.42
CA GLU A 217 52.92 30.21 -14.25
C GLU A 217 52.39 29.04 -13.42
N ASP A 218 52.99 28.77 -12.27
CA ASP A 218 52.53 27.71 -11.37
C ASP A 218 51.14 28.00 -10.80
N PHE A 219 50.84 29.24 -10.40
CA PHE A 219 49.49 29.65 -10.03
C PHE A 219 48.50 29.45 -11.16
N LEU A 220 48.82 29.87 -12.38
CA LEU A 220 47.96 29.69 -13.55
C LEU A 220 47.73 28.20 -13.87
N ARG A 221 48.75 27.36 -13.75
CA ARG A 221 48.60 25.89 -13.91
C ARG A 221 47.71 25.30 -12.84
N ASN A 222 47.85 25.73 -11.60
CA ASN A 222 47.00 25.28 -10.51
C ASN A 222 45.55 25.73 -10.67
N ILE A 223 45.31 26.99 -11.05
CA ILE A 223 43.94 27.47 -11.39
C ILE A 223 43.34 26.63 -12.52
N LYS A 224 44.10 26.36 -13.59
CA LYS A 224 43.64 25.51 -14.67
C LYS A 224 43.25 24.10 -14.20
N ARG A 225 44.06 23.51 -13.31
CA ARG A 225 43.81 22.19 -12.71
C ARG A 225 42.51 22.19 -11.92
N GLU A 226 42.28 23.17 -11.04
CA GLU A 226 41.06 23.28 -10.24
C GLU A 226 39.81 23.49 -11.13
N VAL A 227 39.89 24.31 -12.19
CA VAL A 227 38.80 24.48 -13.17
C VAL A 227 38.47 23.14 -13.87
N MET A 228 39.50 22.36 -14.23
CA MET A 228 39.30 21.02 -14.81
C MET A 228 38.65 20.05 -13.84
N ASN A 229 39.03 20.09 -12.57
CA ASN A 229 38.45 19.30 -11.50
C ASN A 229 36.96 19.63 -11.28
N ILE A 230 36.58 20.91 -11.25
CA ILE A 230 35.18 21.36 -11.19
C ILE A 230 34.38 20.85 -12.39
N ASN A 231 34.94 20.98 -13.61
CA ASN A 231 34.26 20.50 -14.82
C ASN A 231 34.03 18.98 -14.82
N PHE A 232 35.04 18.23 -14.34
CA PHE A 232 34.89 16.76 -14.15
C PHE A 232 33.83 16.43 -13.12
N LEU A 233 33.83 17.12 -11.96
CA LEU A 233 32.84 16.97 -10.90
C LEU A 233 31.41 17.19 -11.43
N VAL A 234 31.16 18.32 -12.10
CA VAL A 234 29.85 18.66 -12.64
C VAL A 234 29.38 17.60 -13.65
N LYS A 235 30.26 17.17 -14.59
CA LYS A 235 29.94 16.11 -15.55
C LYS A 235 29.57 14.79 -14.86
N SER A 236 30.32 14.41 -13.82
CA SER A 236 30.11 13.16 -13.08
C SER A 236 28.78 13.19 -12.31
N ILE A 237 28.45 14.33 -11.67
CA ILE A 237 27.16 14.54 -10.99
C ILE A 237 26.00 14.45 -11.97
N LEU A 238 26.11 15.10 -13.15
CA LEU A 238 25.07 15.03 -14.16
C LEU A 238 24.85 13.60 -14.70
N LYS A 239 25.92 12.83 -14.89
CA LYS A 239 25.82 11.42 -15.27
C LYS A 239 25.13 10.60 -14.20
N LEU A 240 25.53 10.77 -12.94
CA LEU A 240 24.95 10.06 -11.80
C LEU A 240 23.44 10.39 -11.65
N SER A 241 23.09 11.68 -11.70
CA SER A 241 21.70 12.14 -11.64
C SER A 241 20.82 11.52 -12.75
N ARG A 242 21.36 11.43 -13.98
CA ARG A 242 20.63 10.78 -15.09
C ARG A 242 20.46 9.27 -14.88
N LEU A 243 21.42 8.61 -14.25
CA LEU A 243 21.32 7.21 -13.89
C LEU A 243 20.26 7.01 -12.79
N ASP A 244 20.26 7.82 -11.74
CA ASP A 244 19.32 7.72 -10.63
C ASP A 244 17.86 7.88 -11.07
N THR A 245 17.60 8.87 -11.92
CA THR A 245 16.25 9.15 -12.44
C THR A 245 15.80 8.17 -13.51
N ASN A 246 16.58 7.12 -13.82
CA ASN A 246 16.32 6.16 -14.90
C ASN A 246 16.05 6.82 -16.27
N THR A 247 16.57 8.03 -16.48
CA THR A 247 16.43 8.76 -17.77
C THR A 247 17.43 8.29 -18.83
N VAL A 248 18.48 7.55 -18.43
CA VAL A 248 19.43 6.94 -19.33
C VAL A 248 18.79 5.74 -20.03
N LYS A 249 18.71 5.78 -21.34
CA LYS A 249 18.33 4.62 -22.16
C LYS A 249 19.61 3.89 -22.59
N PHE A 250 19.92 2.79 -21.89
CA PHE A 250 21.04 1.95 -22.29
C PHE A 250 20.76 1.24 -23.62
N ILE A 251 21.74 1.27 -24.51
CA ILE A 251 21.69 0.51 -25.76
C ILE A 251 22.39 -0.83 -25.51
N SER A 252 21.65 -1.76 -24.89
CA SER A 252 22.18 -3.08 -24.54
C SER A 252 22.37 -3.94 -25.79
N LYS A 253 23.60 -4.41 -26.01
CA LYS A 253 23.98 -5.36 -27.05
C LYS A 253 24.89 -6.42 -26.46
N LYS A 254 25.06 -7.53 -27.20
CA LYS A 254 26.02 -8.56 -26.85
C LYS A 254 27.42 -8.06 -27.19
N GLU A 255 28.17 -7.66 -26.16
CA GLU A 255 29.49 -7.03 -26.29
C GLU A 255 30.59 -7.93 -25.73
N SER A 256 31.79 -7.88 -26.32
CA SER A 256 32.96 -8.62 -25.91
C SER A 256 33.59 -8.00 -24.65
N VAL A 257 33.71 -8.79 -23.58
CA VAL A 257 34.39 -8.36 -22.35
C VAL A 257 35.84 -7.98 -22.61
N LYS A 258 36.51 -8.72 -23.50
CA LYS A 258 37.90 -8.44 -23.89
C LYS A 258 38.05 -7.07 -24.56
N GLU A 259 37.12 -6.69 -25.45
CA GLU A 259 37.15 -5.38 -26.11
C GLU A 259 36.89 -4.24 -25.13
N ILE A 260 35.91 -4.41 -24.22
CA ILE A 260 35.60 -3.41 -23.18
C ILE A 260 36.83 -3.17 -22.28
N ILE A 261 37.50 -4.25 -21.84
CA ILE A 261 38.70 -4.14 -20.99
C ILE A 261 39.85 -3.50 -21.73
N ASN A 262 40.11 -3.88 -22.99
CA ASN A 262 41.19 -3.30 -23.78
C ASN A 262 40.98 -1.80 -24.00
N GLU A 263 39.79 -1.35 -24.31
CA GLU A 263 39.47 0.08 -24.47
C GLU A 263 39.62 0.83 -23.11
N ALA A 264 39.18 0.23 -22.01
CA ALA A 264 39.37 0.82 -20.70
C ALA A 264 40.85 0.92 -20.31
N ILE A 265 41.70 -0.04 -20.70
CA ILE A 265 43.15 0.01 -20.51
C ILE A 265 43.76 1.15 -21.32
N LEU A 266 43.34 1.34 -22.60
CA LEU A 266 43.80 2.46 -23.42
C LEU A 266 43.49 3.82 -22.76
N ASN A 267 42.31 3.95 -22.16
CA ASN A 267 41.91 5.19 -21.48
C ASN A 267 42.76 5.52 -20.23
N VAL A 268 43.39 4.54 -19.59
CA VAL A 268 44.25 4.73 -18.41
C VAL A 268 45.75 4.56 -18.70
N SER A 269 46.15 4.34 -19.96
CA SER A 269 47.52 4.04 -20.34
C SER A 269 48.52 5.11 -19.86
N LEU A 270 48.21 6.38 -20.10
CA LEU A 270 49.07 7.50 -19.67
C LEU A 270 49.25 7.53 -18.15
N LEU A 271 48.20 7.28 -17.38
CA LEU A 271 48.26 7.23 -15.91
C LEU A 271 49.11 6.03 -15.43
N SER A 272 48.95 4.89 -16.10
CA SER A 272 49.71 3.66 -15.85
C SER A 272 51.22 3.90 -16.09
N ASP A 273 51.56 4.57 -17.20
CA ASP A 273 52.93 4.90 -17.54
C ASP A 273 53.55 5.92 -16.56
N LEU A 274 52.82 6.97 -16.22
CA LEU A 274 53.26 7.98 -15.26
C LEU A 274 53.58 7.43 -13.86
N LYS A 275 52.76 6.43 -13.41
CA LYS A 275 52.96 5.75 -12.11
C LYS A 275 53.87 4.50 -12.21
N ASN A 276 54.36 4.13 -13.38
CA ASN A 276 55.12 2.89 -13.61
C ASN A 276 54.37 1.64 -13.15
N VAL A 277 53.04 1.61 -13.25
CA VAL A 277 52.20 0.46 -12.89
C VAL A 277 51.89 -0.37 -14.12
N LYS A 278 52.31 -1.64 -14.16
CA LYS A 278 52.06 -2.52 -15.31
C LYS A 278 50.65 -3.12 -15.23
N ILE A 279 49.93 -3.13 -16.35
CA ILE A 279 48.63 -3.80 -16.46
C ILE A 279 48.84 -5.18 -17.10
N GLU A 280 48.58 -6.24 -16.34
CA GLU A 280 48.61 -7.62 -16.82
C GLU A 280 47.19 -8.15 -17.01
N THR A 281 46.92 -8.79 -18.14
CA THR A 281 45.59 -9.35 -18.47
C THR A 281 45.63 -10.86 -18.66
N ASN A 282 44.57 -11.51 -18.15
CA ASN A 282 44.25 -12.93 -18.43
C ASN A 282 42.77 -13.03 -18.73
N LEU A 283 42.39 -12.85 -19.98
CA LEU A 283 41.00 -12.65 -20.42
C LEU A 283 40.50 -13.88 -21.18
N SER A 284 39.34 -14.40 -20.73
CA SER A 284 38.60 -15.43 -21.49
C SER A 284 37.78 -14.76 -22.61
N GLU A 285 37.48 -15.47 -23.66
CA GLU A 285 36.47 -15.03 -24.64
C GLU A 285 35.09 -15.17 -24.03
N SER A 286 34.55 -14.07 -23.57
CA SER A 286 33.23 -13.98 -22.92
C SER A 286 32.47 -12.75 -23.38
N PHE A 287 31.14 -12.86 -23.35
CA PHE A 287 30.24 -11.80 -23.83
C PHE A 287 29.23 -11.46 -22.75
N ILE A 288 28.87 -10.19 -22.65
CA ILE A 288 27.84 -9.68 -21.76
C ILE A 288 26.85 -8.81 -22.55
N ASN A 289 25.58 -8.78 -22.09
CA ASN A 289 24.59 -7.86 -22.64
C ASN A 289 24.69 -6.53 -21.91
N CYS A 290 25.23 -5.50 -22.58
CA CYS A 290 25.45 -4.19 -21.94
C CYS A 290 25.49 -3.07 -22.97
N ASP A 291 25.51 -1.83 -22.49
CA ASP A 291 25.89 -0.66 -23.27
C ASP A 291 27.42 -0.52 -23.23
N TYR A 292 28.04 -0.67 -24.38
CA TYR A 292 29.50 -0.68 -24.56
C TYR A 292 30.18 0.55 -23.94
N LYS A 293 29.68 1.73 -24.22
CA LYS A 293 30.31 2.99 -23.78
C LYS A 293 30.24 3.17 -22.28
N TRP A 294 29.07 2.86 -21.69
CA TRP A 294 28.89 2.94 -20.23
C TRP A 294 29.73 1.90 -19.50
N GLN A 295 29.89 0.70 -20.07
CA GLN A 295 30.74 -0.32 -19.46
C GLN A 295 32.22 0.05 -19.49
N ILE A 296 32.71 0.60 -20.60
CA ILE A 296 34.08 1.13 -20.67
C ILE A 296 34.29 2.18 -19.59
N GLU A 297 33.35 3.10 -19.40
CA GLU A 297 33.44 4.12 -18.35
C GLU A 297 33.52 3.51 -16.94
N ALA A 298 32.66 2.53 -16.63
CA ALA A 298 32.67 1.84 -15.34
C ALA A 298 34.01 1.14 -15.08
N VAL A 299 34.53 0.41 -16.06
CA VAL A 299 35.80 -0.31 -15.94
C VAL A 299 36.97 0.65 -15.87
N THR A 300 36.96 1.74 -16.65
CA THR A 300 37.98 2.80 -16.63
C THR A 300 38.10 3.44 -15.24
N ASN A 301 36.98 3.76 -14.59
CA ASN A 301 36.99 4.36 -13.25
C ASN A 301 37.57 3.38 -12.20
N ILE A 302 37.25 2.09 -12.29
CA ILE A 302 37.80 1.08 -11.38
C ILE A 302 39.30 0.91 -11.64
N LEU A 303 39.74 0.86 -12.92
CA LEU A 303 41.16 0.76 -13.27
C LEU A 303 41.93 2.00 -12.81
N LYS A 304 41.39 3.20 -13.02
CA LYS A 304 41.99 4.44 -12.55
C LYS A 304 42.21 4.37 -11.04
N ASN A 305 41.22 3.99 -10.26
CA ASN A 305 41.32 3.85 -8.83
C ASN A 305 42.37 2.79 -8.44
N SER A 306 42.39 1.63 -9.10
CA SER A 306 43.38 0.58 -8.85
C SER A 306 44.82 1.02 -9.16
N ILE A 307 45.04 1.85 -10.18
CA ILE A 307 46.36 2.41 -10.51
C ILE A 307 46.75 3.49 -9.50
N GLU A 308 45.84 4.40 -9.15
CA GLU A 308 46.10 5.51 -8.21
C GLU A 308 46.53 5.00 -6.83
N HIS A 309 45.94 3.89 -6.37
CA HIS A 309 46.27 3.28 -5.06
C HIS A 309 47.34 2.19 -5.14
N SER A 310 47.87 1.85 -6.30
CA SER A 310 48.99 0.93 -6.44
C SER A 310 50.32 1.62 -6.05
N TYR A 311 51.26 0.85 -5.49
CA TYR A 311 52.62 1.32 -5.34
C TYR A 311 53.33 1.46 -6.68
N GLU A 312 54.27 2.39 -6.78
CA GLU A 312 55.13 2.56 -7.96
C GLU A 312 55.86 1.24 -8.31
N ASN A 313 56.05 0.98 -9.59
CA ASN A 313 56.67 -0.21 -10.15
C ASN A 313 55.94 -1.53 -9.83
N ASN A 314 54.68 -1.46 -9.40
CA ASN A 314 53.85 -2.62 -9.15
C ASN A 314 52.94 -2.92 -10.39
N LYS A 315 51.95 -3.74 -10.23
CA LYS A 315 51.04 -4.14 -11.30
C LYS A 315 49.57 -4.14 -10.88
N VAL A 316 48.70 -4.04 -11.88
CA VAL A 316 47.25 -4.31 -11.78
C VAL A 316 46.95 -5.55 -12.63
N LEU A 317 46.29 -6.55 -12.05
CA LEU A 317 45.96 -7.80 -12.70
C LEU A 317 44.46 -7.85 -13.04
N ILE A 318 44.14 -8.02 -14.33
CA ILE A 318 42.77 -8.11 -14.79
C ILE A 318 42.53 -9.55 -15.28
N LYS A 319 41.49 -10.20 -14.73
CA LYS A 319 41.08 -11.54 -15.17
C LYS A 319 39.62 -11.55 -15.54
N SER A 320 39.28 -12.26 -16.60
CA SER A 320 37.88 -12.61 -16.89
C SER A 320 37.70 -14.12 -16.95
N SER A 321 36.54 -14.60 -16.50
CA SER A 321 36.16 -16.01 -16.57
C SER A 321 34.66 -16.11 -16.76
N GLU A 322 34.23 -17.18 -17.43
CA GLU A 322 32.82 -17.42 -17.71
C GLU A 322 32.46 -18.84 -17.24
N ASN A 323 31.30 -18.99 -16.67
CA ASN A 323 30.66 -20.25 -16.34
C ASN A 323 29.18 -20.25 -16.78
N ASN A 324 28.45 -21.31 -16.44
CA ASN A 324 27.03 -21.43 -16.82
C ASN A 324 26.11 -20.39 -16.16
N ALA A 325 26.52 -19.78 -15.05
CA ALA A 325 25.68 -18.89 -14.26
C ALA A 325 26.01 -17.41 -14.48
N TYR A 326 27.28 -17.07 -14.72
CA TYR A 326 27.74 -15.68 -14.84
C TYR A 326 29.05 -15.54 -15.60
N VAL A 327 29.29 -14.32 -16.07
CA VAL A 327 30.60 -13.82 -16.51
C VAL A 327 31.18 -13.02 -15.35
N LYS A 328 32.43 -13.33 -14.98
CA LYS A 328 33.16 -12.69 -13.88
C LYS A 328 34.37 -11.91 -14.42
N ILE A 329 34.50 -10.66 -14.01
CA ILE A 329 35.66 -9.81 -14.24
C ILE A 329 36.27 -9.47 -12.88
N THR A 330 37.56 -9.65 -12.71
CA THR A 330 38.30 -9.26 -11.49
C THR A 330 39.41 -8.31 -11.85
N ILE A 331 39.52 -7.21 -11.11
CA ILE A 331 40.58 -6.21 -11.20
C ILE A 331 41.25 -6.17 -9.85
N LYS A 332 42.53 -6.58 -9.79
CA LYS A 332 43.31 -6.64 -8.56
C LYS A 332 44.49 -5.72 -8.65
N ASP A 333 44.57 -4.80 -7.71
CA ASP A 333 45.78 -4.03 -7.44
C ASP A 333 46.61 -4.68 -6.32
N PHE A 334 47.84 -4.18 -6.13
CA PHE A 334 48.76 -4.58 -5.10
C PHE A 334 49.25 -3.32 -4.32
N GLY A 335 48.31 -2.46 -3.98
CA GLY A 335 48.51 -1.24 -3.25
C GLY A 335 48.36 -1.40 -1.74
N SER A 336 48.11 -0.27 -1.04
CA SER A 336 47.94 -0.19 0.40
C SER A 336 46.73 -0.92 0.96
N GLY A 337 45.77 -1.25 0.05
CA GLY A 337 44.48 -1.79 0.44
C GLY A 337 43.52 -0.72 0.96
N ILE A 338 42.38 -1.17 1.49
CA ILE A 338 41.29 -0.34 2.03
C ILE A 338 41.07 -0.74 3.49
N ALA A 339 40.96 0.22 4.38
CA ALA A 339 40.64 -0.04 5.78
C ALA A 339 39.27 -0.75 5.92
N LYS A 340 39.16 -1.66 6.89
CA LYS A 340 37.92 -2.44 7.08
C LYS A 340 36.68 -1.59 7.30
N GLU A 341 36.88 -0.42 7.92
CA GLU A 341 35.82 0.56 8.19
C GLU A 341 35.31 1.18 6.89
N ASP A 342 36.19 1.40 5.91
CA ASP A 342 35.91 2.10 4.67
C ASP A 342 35.30 1.18 3.59
N ILE A 343 35.53 -0.15 3.65
CA ILE A 343 35.11 -1.12 2.62
C ILE A 343 33.61 -1.00 2.27
N ASN A 344 32.76 -0.76 3.27
CA ASN A 344 31.34 -0.66 3.07
C ASN A 344 30.91 0.67 2.42
N HIS A 345 31.75 1.69 2.51
CA HIS A 345 31.47 3.08 2.14
C HIS A 345 32.09 3.50 0.80
N ILE A 346 33.07 2.77 0.28
CA ILE A 346 33.79 3.16 -0.96
C ILE A 346 32.92 3.35 -2.19
N PHE A 347 31.71 2.80 -2.20
CA PHE A 347 30.73 2.98 -3.29
C PHE A 347 29.72 4.10 -2.99
N GLU A 348 29.81 4.76 -1.81
CA GLU A 348 29.00 5.92 -1.51
C GLU A 348 29.53 7.15 -2.26
N ARG A 349 28.65 8.09 -2.54
CA ARG A 349 28.99 9.31 -3.27
C ARG A 349 29.86 10.20 -2.39
N PHE A 350 30.87 10.81 -3.00
CA PHE A 350 31.79 11.74 -2.32
C PHE A 350 32.60 11.13 -1.19
N TYR A 351 32.49 9.80 -1.00
CA TYR A 351 33.27 9.13 0.03
C TYR A 351 34.76 9.12 -0.34
N LYS A 352 35.59 9.52 0.59
CA LYS A 352 37.05 9.50 0.51
C LYS A 352 37.58 8.75 1.72
N GLY A 353 38.42 7.73 1.52
CA GLY A 353 39.15 7.09 2.59
C GLY A 353 40.16 8.06 3.24
N LYS A 354 40.61 7.77 4.44
CA LYS A 354 41.53 8.64 5.23
C LYS A 354 42.85 8.94 4.52
N ASP A 355 43.30 8.05 3.64
CA ASP A 355 44.56 8.13 2.90
C ASP A 355 44.37 8.48 1.41
N SER A 356 43.23 9.06 1.04
CA SER A 356 42.98 9.42 -0.37
C SER A 356 43.68 10.72 -0.74
N ASP A 357 44.34 10.76 -1.92
CA ASP A 357 44.91 11.97 -2.50
C ASP A 357 43.86 13.09 -2.58
N TYR A 358 44.28 14.33 -2.36
CA TYR A 358 43.44 15.54 -2.39
C TYR A 358 42.70 15.71 -3.72
N ASP A 359 43.19 15.12 -4.82
CA ASP A 359 42.64 15.27 -6.17
C ASP A 359 41.50 14.30 -6.48
N SER A 360 41.22 13.29 -5.64
CA SER A 360 40.10 12.36 -5.87
C SER A 360 38.76 12.96 -5.41
N ILE A 361 37.71 12.88 -6.22
CA ILE A 361 36.40 13.50 -5.93
C ILE A 361 35.46 12.53 -5.20
N GLY A 362 35.78 11.23 -5.16
CA GLY A 362 34.94 10.21 -4.52
C GLY A 362 33.65 9.83 -5.29
N ILE A 363 33.56 10.13 -6.60
CA ILE A 363 32.39 9.81 -7.43
C ILE A 363 32.63 8.58 -8.32
N GLY A 364 33.87 8.28 -8.68
CA GLY A 364 34.18 7.29 -9.71
C GLY A 364 33.65 5.88 -9.41
N LEU A 365 33.84 5.38 -8.19
CA LEU A 365 33.37 4.06 -7.77
C LEU A 365 31.84 4.01 -7.62
N ALA A 366 31.22 5.07 -7.12
CA ALA A 366 29.77 5.21 -7.04
C ALA A 366 29.12 5.17 -8.43
N LEU A 367 29.71 5.88 -9.40
CA LEU A 367 29.28 5.88 -10.80
C LEU A 367 29.44 4.49 -11.42
N SER A 368 30.58 3.83 -11.19
CA SER A 368 30.83 2.47 -11.70
C SER A 368 29.80 1.46 -11.16
N LYS A 369 29.52 1.51 -9.85
CA LYS A 369 28.49 0.66 -9.23
C LYS A 369 27.11 0.91 -9.87
N SER A 370 26.71 2.16 -10.01
CA SER A 370 25.41 2.53 -10.61
C SER A 370 25.30 2.02 -12.06
N ILE A 371 26.34 2.16 -12.87
CA ILE A 371 26.38 1.69 -14.26
C ILE A 371 26.26 0.17 -14.32
N ILE A 372 27.01 -0.55 -13.50
CA ILE A 372 27.04 -2.02 -13.48
C ILE A 372 25.70 -2.57 -13.03
N GLU A 373 25.15 -2.07 -11.91
CA GLU A 373 23.90 -2.57 -11.33
C GLU A 373 22.69 -2.28 -12.25
N LYS A 374 22.65 -1.12 -12.91
CA LYS A 374 21.60 -0.80 -13.88
C LYS A 374 21.64 -1.62 -15.15
N GLN A 375 22.73 -2.33 -15.40
CA GLN A 375 22.88 -3.26 -16.52
C GLN A 375 22.94 -4.74 -16.04
N ASN A 376 22.23 -5.05 -14.93
CA ASN A 376 22.10 -6.40 -14.35
C ASN A 376 23.42 -7.04 -13.92
N GLY A 377 24.43 -6.24 -13.64
CA GLY A 377 25.67 -6.67 -13.03
C GLY A 377 25.66 -6.49 -11.51
N LYS A 378 26.63 -7.09 -10.85
CA LYS A 378 26.91 -6.88 -9.42
C LYS A 378 28.40 -6.62 -9.24
N ILE A 379 28.75 -5.60 -8.47
CA ILE A 379 30.13 -5.30 -8.08
C ILE A 379 30.32 -5.60 -6.59
N SER A 380 31.50 -6.12 -6.26
CA SER A 380 31.94 -6.33 -4.89
C SER A 380 33.44 -6.05 -4.78
N VAL A 381 33.90 -5.79 -3.57
CA VAL A 381 35.29 -5.51 -3.24
C VAL A 381 35.75 -6.39 -2.12
N GLU A 382 36.98 -6.87 -2.22
CA GLU A 382 37.71 -7.55 -1.16
C GLU A 382 39.06 -6.85 -1.04
N SER A 383 39.47 -6.45 0.17
CA SER A 383 40.71 -5.74 0.39
C SER A 383 41.45 -6.26 1.63
N SER A 384 42.76 -6.15 1.57
CA SER A 384 43.67 -6.49 2.64
C SER A 384 44.92 -5.57 2.54
N GLU A 385 45.83 -5.69 3.47
CA GLU A 385 47.14 -4.97 3.45
C GLU A 385 47.99 -5.30 2.17
N ASN A 386 47.62 -6.34 1.40
CA ASN A 386 48.30 -6.75 0.18
C ASN A 386 47.60 -6.29 -1.11
N GLY A 387 46.69 -5.33 -1.01
CA GLY A 387 45.98 -4.74 -2.14
C GLY A 387 44.46 -5.03 -2.14
N THR A 388 43.82 -4.50 -3.18
CA THR A 388 42.35 -4.54 -3.35
C THR A 388 41.97 -5.34 -4.59
N THR A 389 40.85 -6.07 -4.49
CA THR A 389 40.29 -6.84 -5.59
C THR A 389 38.83 -6.43 -5.81
N PHE A 390 38.55 -5.79 -6.92
CA PHE A 390 37.20 -5.54 -7.40
C PHE A 390 36.72 -6.71 -8.22
N THR A 391 35.51 -7.20 -7.94
CA THR A 391 34.88 -8.31 -8.66
C THR A 391 33.55 -7.84 -9.24
N ILE A 392 33.40 -7.94 -10.57
CA ILE A 392 32.17 -7.65 -11.30
C ILE A 392 31.60 -8.97 -11.80
N LYS A 393 30.28 -9.20 -11.63
CA LYS A 393 29.57 -10.39 -12.12
C LYS A 393 28.36 -9.96 -12.94
N TYR A 394 28.21 -10.51 -14.15
CA TYR A 394 27.03 -10.40 -14.98
C TYR A 394 26.35 -11.75 -15.06
N PHE A 395 25.13 -11.84 -14.58
CA PHE A 395 24.36 -13.09 -14.58
C PHE A 395 23.76 -13.32 -15.98
N LYS A 396 23.72 -14.63 -16.38
CA LYS A 396 23.21 -15.08 -17.68
C LYS A 396 21.69 -15.27 -17.66
#